data_7447f54c3850aa060f32ada65e4f4b0b
#
_entry.id   7447f54c3850aa060f32ada65e4f4b0b
#
_cell.length_a   1.000
_cell.length_b   1.000
_cell.length_c   1.000
_cell.angle_alpha   90.00
_cell.angle_beta   90.00
_cell.angle_gamma   90.00
#
_symmetry.space_group_name_H-M   'P 1'
#
loop_
_entity.id
_entity.type
_entity.pdbx_description
1 polymer ?
#
loop_
_entity_poly.entity_id
_entity_poly.type
_entity_poly.pdbx_seq_one_letter_code
_entity_poly.pdbx_strand_id
1 'polypeptide(L)'
;MGLLGLASVGVILLGMIVAAMPYRGYEGDAYSPLNHFISELGEIAASRLAWVFNLGIVLGGVGLGTFLLLLTSRVSGRFRPALVVAGAVAGASGALIGIFPMDYLGTHRLVSEVFFLSGWMVAGIFSWWLVVTPRTGFPRWLVVPGAAVVAI
;
A
#
# COMPACT_ATOMS: atom_id res chain seq x y z
N MET A 1 -15.24 8.01 3.84
CA MET A 1 -13.82 7.92 3.44
C MET A 1 -13.02 6.96 4.31
N GLY A 2 -12.91 7.14 5.64
CA GLY A 2 -12.09 6.30 6.51
C GLY A 2 -12.40 4.80 6.40
N LEU A 3 -13.68 4.43 6.30
CA LEU A 3 -14.09 3.04 6.09
C LEU A 3 -13.54 2.43 4.81
N LEU A 4 -13.41 3.20 3.72
CA LEU A 4 -12.82 2.70 2.48
C LEU A 4 -11.33 2.40 2.66
N GLY A 5 -10.57 3.29 3.31
CA GLY A 5 -9.16 3.04 3.61
C GLY A 5 -8.97 1.81 4.50
N LEU A 6 -9.77 1.68 5.56
CA LEU A 6 -9.74 0.50 6.44
C LEU A 6 -10.13 -0.78 5.69
N ALA A 7 -11.17 -0.74 4.85
CA ALA A 7 -11.57 -1.89 4.04
C ALA A 7 -10.47 -2.31 3.05
N SER A 8 -9.78 -1.34 2.43
CA SER A 8 -8.67 -1.61 1.51
C SER A 8 -7.52 -2.33 2.21
N VAL A 9 -7.11 -1.84 3.38
CA VAL A 9 -6.09 -2.51 4.20
C VAL A 9 -6.58 -3.88 4.67
N GLY A 10 -7.83 -3.99 5.09
CA GLY A 10 -8.45 -5.25 5.51
C GLY A 10 -8.45 -6.31 4.42
N VAL A 11 -8.72 -5.93 3.17
CA VAL A 11 -8.69 -6.85 2.01
C VAL A 11 -7.27 -7.34 1.74
N ILE A 12 -6.26 -6.46 1.80
CA ILE A 12 -4.85 -6.84 1.65
C ILE A 12 -4.45 -7.83 2.75
N LEU A 13 -4.73 -7.51 4.02
CA LEU A 13 -4.38 -8.35 5.15
C LEU A 13 -5.10 -9.72 5.09
N LEU A 14 -6.37 -9.74 4.71
CA LEU A 14 -7.12 -10.97 4.55
C LEU A 14 -6.51 -11.86 3.45
N GLY A 15 -6.19 -11.29 2.29
CA GLY A 15 -5.52 -11.99 1.20
C GLY A 15 -4.17 -12.57 1.63
N MET A 16 -3.38 -11.79 2.38
CA MET A 16 -2.11 -12.22 2.94
C MET A 16 -2.28 -13.40 3.92
N ILE A 17 -3.19 -13.28 4.90
CA ILE A 17 -3.43 -14.33 5.90
C ILE A 17 -3.90 -15.62 5.24
N VAL A 18 -4.86 -15.52 4.31
CA VAL A 18 -5.42 -16.70 3.61
C VAL A 18 -4.35 -17.39 2.76
N ALA A 19 -3.51 -16.62 2.04
CA ALA A 19 -2.46 -17.21 1.22
C ALA A 19 -1.32 -17.81 2.04
N ALA A 20 -1.03 -17.25 3.22
CA ALA A 20 0.01 -17.77 4.13
C ALA A 20 -0.32 -19.15 4.72
N MET A 21 -1.60 -19.47 4.91
CA MET A 21 -2.00 -20.74 5.54
C MET A 21 -1.48 -22.00 4.82
N PRO A 22 -1.68 -22.16 3.50
CA PRO A 22 -1.19 -23.33 2.75
C PRO A 22 0.19 -23.12 2.13
N TYR A 23 0.87 -22.00 2.39
CA TYR A 23 2.17 -21.70 1.81
C TYR A 23 3.21 -22.72 2.23
N ARG A 24 4.04 -23.17 1.28
CA ARG A 24 5.12 -24.13 1.52
C ARG A 24 6.43 -23.73 0.83
N GLY A 25 6.46 -22.62 0.12
CA GLY A 25 7.67 -22.17 -0.57
C GLY A 25 8.38 -23.24 -1.41
N TYR A 26 9.57 -22.92 -1.84
CA TYR A 26 10.41 -23.86 -2.61
C TYR A 26 11.07 -24.93 -1.73
N GLU A 27 11.29 -24.64 -0.44
CA GLU A 27 11.94 -25.53 0.52
C GLU A 27 10.96 -26.39 1.32
N GLY A 28 9.65 -26.19 1.09
CA GLY A 28 8.59 -26.91 1.82
C GLY A 28 8.22 -26.28 3.16
N ASP A 29 8.80 -25.14 3.51
CA ASP A 29 8.59 -24.46 4.78
C ASP A 29 7.27 -23.69 4.82
N ALA A 30 6.67 -23.64 6.00
CA ALA A 30 5.51 -22.78 6.25
C ALA A 30 5.94 -21.31 6.20
N TYR A 31 5.02 -20.44 5.74
CA TYR A 31 5.28 -19.01 5.70
C TYR A 31 5.66 -18.46 7.09
N SER A 32 6.74 -17.71 7.12
CA SER A 32 7.18 -16.95 8.28
C SER A 32 7.71 -15.59 7.83
N PRO A 33 7.24 -14.47 8.40
CA PRO A 33 7.73 -13.14 8.05
C PRO A 33 9.20 -12.91 8.44
N LEU A 34 9.82 -13.85 9.17
CA LEU A 34 11.23 -13.81 9.54
C LEU A 34 12.13 -14.42 8.44
N ASN A 35 11.59 -15.32 7.62
CA ASN A 35 12.34 -16.09 6.63
C ASN A 35 11.88 -15.87 5.19
N HIS A 36 10.69 -15.25 5.00
CA HIS A 36 10.08 -15.09 3.68
C HIS A 36 9.66 -13.64 3.44
N PHE A 37 9.78 -13.19 2.22
CA PHE A 37 9.18 -11.92 1.82
C PHE A 37 7.65 -12.07 1.70
N ILE A 38 6.92 -11.01 2.02
CA ILE A 38 5.45 -11.00 1.89
C ILE A 38 5.03 -11.26 0.44
N SER A 39 5.80 -10.77 -0.53
CA SER A 39 5.53 -10.92 -1.95
C SER A 39 5.66 -12.35 -2.47
N GLU A 40 6.35 -13.24 -1.75
CA GLU A 40 6.39 -14.68 -2.08
C GLU A 40 5.02 -15.35 -1.98
N LEU A 41 4.12 -14.80 -1.15
CA LEU A 41 2.74 -15.26 -1.08
C LEU A 41 1.98 -15.08 -2.41
N GLY A 42 2.43 -14.16 -3.24
CA GLY A 42 1.90 -13.88 -4.57
C GLY A 42 2.61 -14.60 -5.70
N GLU A 43 3.71 -15.29 -5.44
CA GLU A 43 4.49 -16.01 -6.44
C GLU A 43 3.76 -17.28 -6.90
N ILE A 44 3.38 -17.31 -8.18
CA ILE A 44 2.50 -18.35 -8.73
C ILE A 44 3.17 -19.73 -8.67
N ALA A 45 4.50 -19.77 -8.85
CA ALA A 45 5.26 -21.00 -8.82
C ALA A 45 5.42 -21.61 -7.41
N ALA A 46 5.36 -20.79 -6.36
CA ALA A 46 5.65 -21.21 -4.97
C ALA A 46 4.43 -21.24 -4.06
N SER A 47 3.40 -20.45 -4.33
CA SER A 47 2.24 -20.28 -3.46
C SER A 47 0.95 -20.85 -4.08
N ARG A 48 0.31 -21.80 -3.38
CA ARG A 48 -0.96 -22.42 -3.83
C ARG A 48 -2.11 -21.43 -3.95
N LEU A 49 -2.11 -20.38 -3.13
CA LEU A 49 -3.13 -19.33 -3.12
C LEU A 49 -2.57 -17.97 -3.53
N ALA A 50 -1.54 -17.97 -4.40
CA ALA A 50 -0.97 -16.75 -4.97
C ALA A 50 -2.04 -15.82 -5.56
N TRP A 51 -3.05 -16.39 -6.24
CA TRP A 51 -4.15 -15.62 -6.82
C TRP A 51 -4.99 -14.87 -5.78
N VAL A 52 -5.17 -15.45 -4.57
CA VAL A 52 -5.91 -14.79 -3.47
C VAL A 52 -5.14 -13.58 -2.97
N PHE A 53 -3.83 -13.77 -2.74
CA PHE A 53 -2.94 -12.68 -2.34
C PHE A 53 -2.92 -11.57 -3.40
N ASN A 54 -2.65 -11.93 -4.65
CA ASN A 54 -2.53 -10.98 -5.76
C ASN A 54 -3.83 -10.21 -5.98
N LEU A 55 -5.00 -10.90 -5.95
CA LEU A 55 -6.29 -10.24 -6.02
C LEU A 55 -6.53 -9.29 -4.85
N GLY A 56 -6.16 -9.70 -3.63
CA GLY A 56 -6.21 -8.85 -2.44
C GLY A 56 -5.39 -7.58 -2.60
N ILE A 57 -4.18 -7.68 -3.15
CA ILE A 57 -3.29 -6.54 -3.44
C ILE A 57 -3.91 -5.64 -4.52
N VAL A 58 -4.45 -6.19 -5.61
CA VAL A 58 -5.11 -5.40 -6.68
C VAL A 58 -6.29 -4.61 -6.10
N LEU A 59 -7.21 -5.29 -5.44
CA LEU A 59 -8.43 -4.66 -4.89
C LEU A 59 -8.06 -3.64 -3.80
N GLY A 60 -7.12 -3.99 -2.93
CA GLY A 60 -6.63 -3.10 -1.89
C GLY A 60 -5.90 -1.88 -2.46
N GLY A 61 -5.08 -2.05 -3.50
CA GLY A 61 -4.38 -0.96 -4.19
C GLY A 61 -5.35 0.03 -4.85
N VAL A 62 -6.35 -0.49 -5.57
CA VAL A 62 -7.42 0.33 -6.17
C VAL A 62 -8.20 1.08 -5.09
N GLY A 63 -8.60 0.38 -4.02
CA GLY A 63 -9.34 0.97 -2.91
C GLY A 63 -8.52 2.03 -2.17
N LEU A 64 -7.24 1.77 -1.91
CA LEU A 64 -6.31 2.73 -1.29
C LEU A 64 -6.13 3.96 -2.18
N GLY A 65 -5.90 3.79 -3.48
CA GLY A 65 -5.80 4.89 -4.43
C GLY A 65 -7.06 5.76 -4.44
N THR A 66 -8.24 5.12 -4.47
CA THR A 66 -9.53 5.83 -4.38
C THR A 66 -9.65 6.59 -3.06
N PHE A 67 -9.29 5.96 -1.94
CA PHE A 67 -9.28 6.62 -0.63
C PHE A 67 -8.36 7.85 -0.63
N LEU A 68 -7.12 7.70 -1.14
CA LEU A 68 -6.16 8.80 -1.20
C LEU A 68 -6.66 9.95 -2.08
N LEU A 69 -7.26 9.67 -3.23
CA LEU A 69 -7.86 10.69 -4.09
C LEU A 69 -9.04 11.40 -3.40
N LEU A 70 -9.89 10.67 -2.71
CA LEU A 70 -10.98 11.27 -1.90
C LEU A 70 -10.43 12.12 -0.75
N LEU A 71 -9.32 11.70 -0.11
CA LEU A 71 -8.66 12.46 0.94
C LEU A 71 -8.18 13.83 0.43
N THR A 72 -7.68 13.91 -0.81
CA THR A 72 -7.21 15.16 -1.40
C THR A 72 -8.32 16.23 -1.51
N SER A 73 -9.60 15.84 -1.54
CA SER A 73 -10.71 16.79 -1.54
C SER A 73 -10.80 17.60 -0.25
N ARG A 74 -10.20 17.11 0.84
CA ARG A 74 -10.12 17.78 2.14
C ARG A 74 -8.86 18.62 2.32
N VAL A 75 -7.93 18.54 1.38
CA VAL A 75 -6.67 19.29 1.39
C VAL A 75 -6.82 20.51 0.52
N SER A 76 -6.35 21.66 1.00
CA SER A 76 -6.44 22.94 0.30
C SER A 76 -5.07 23.45 -0.15
N GLY A 77 -5.09 24.42 -1.07
CA GLY A 77 -3.89 25.15 -1.50
C GLY A 77 -2.93 24.29 -2.33
N ARG A 78 -1.66 24.69 -2.32
CA ARG A 78 -0.57 24.12 -3.14
C ARG A 78 -0.27 22.64 -2.88
N PHE A 79 -0.70 22.10 -1.76
CA PHE A 79 -0.46 20.70 -1.38
C PHE A 79 -1.37 19.73 -2.11
N ARG A 80 -2.57 20.17 -2.50
CA ARG A 80 -3.57 19.30 -3.14
C ARG A 80 -3.08 18.67 -4.44
N PRO A 81 -2.55 19.39 -5.43
CA PRO A 81 -2.11 18.76 -6.69
C PRO A 81 -0.99 17.74 -6.48
N ALA A 82 -0.04 18.02 -5.59
CA ALA A 82 1.02 17.07 -5.27
C ALA A 82 0.48 15.79 -4.62
N LEU A 83 -0.48 15.92 -3.71
CA LEU A 83 -1.14 14.76 -3.09
C LEU A 83 -2.01 13.98 -4.07
N VAL A 84 -2.67 14.64 -5.04
CA VAL A 84 -3.42 13.96 -6.11
C VAL A 84 -2.50 13.09 -6.93
N VAL A 85 -1.37 13.64 -7.39
CA VAL A 85 -0.40 12.89 -8.20
C VAL A 85 0.20 11.75 -7.39
N ALA A 86 0.73 12.02 -6.19
CA ALA A 86 1.33 10.99 -5.35
C ALA A 86 0.34 9.89 -4.96
N GLY A 87 -0.91 10.25 -4.61
CA GLY A 87 -1.95 9.29 -4.26
C GLY A 87 -2.41 8.44 -5.45
N ALA A 88 -2.53 9.03 -6.64
CA ALA A 88 -2.85 8.29 -7.86
C ALA A 88 -1.74 7.29 -8.21
N VAL A 89 -0.48 7.74 -8.14
CA VAL A 89 0.69 6.87 -8.40
C VAL A 89 0.76 5.75 -7.37
N ALA A 90 0.56 6.04 -6.08
CA ALA A 90 0.57 5.02 -5.02
C ALA A 90 -0.54 3.97 -5.22
N GLY A 91 -1.77 4.40 -5.54
CA GLY A 91 -2.87 3.49 -5.79
C GLY A 91 -2.65 2.61 -7.03
N ALA A 92 -2.19 3.23 -8.13
CA ALA A 92 -1.92 2.52 -9.38
C ALA A 92 -0.77 1.50 -9.22
N SER A 93 0.37 1.94 -8.66
CA SER A 93 1.51 1.03 -8.42
C SER A 93 1.18 -0.06 -7.41
N GLY A 94 0.40 0.26 -6.36
CA GLY A 94 -0.10 -0.74 -5.42
C GLY A 94 -0.94 -1.82 -6.09
N ALA A 95 -1.85 -1.46 -6.99
CA ALA A 95 -2.60 -2.45 -7.77
C ALA A 95 -1.70 -3.24 -8.73
N LEU A 96 -0.73 -2.59 -9.37
CA LEU A 96 0.21 -3.24 -10.28
C LEU A 96 1.11 -4.27 -9.60
N ILE A 97 1.41 -4.15 -8.29
CA ILE A 97 2.14 -5.17 -7.53
C ILE A 97 1.41 -6.52 -7.60
N GLY A 98 0.06 -6.52 -7.47
CA GLY A 98 -0.72 -7.75 -7.57
C GLY A 98 -0.87 -8.27 -9.00
N ILE A 99 -0.75 -7.41 -10.02
CA ILE A 99 -0.78 -7.81 -11.45
C ILE A 99 0.56 -8.39 -11.89
N PHE A 100 1.67 -7.87 -11.34
CA PHE A 100 3.02 -8.34 -11.62
C PHE A 100 3.64 -8.96 -10.35
N PRO A 101 3.30 -10.23 -10.03
CA PRO A 101 3.87 -10.92 -8.87
C PRO A 101 5.38 -11.16 -9.03
N MET A 102 6.01 -11.75 -8.02
CA MET A 102 7.46 -11.99 -8.00
C MET A 102 7.97 -12.84 -9.17
N ASP A 103 7.10 -13.61 -9.82
CA ASP A 103 7.41 -14.31 -11.07
C ASP A 103 7.95 -13.35 -12.16
N TYR A 104 7.55 -12.07 -12.11
CA TYR A 104 8.02 -10.98 -12.99
C TYR A 104 8.96 -10.03 -12.23
N LEU A 105 10.02 -10.56 -11.63
CA LEU A 105 10.87 -9.89 -10.63
C LEU A 105 11.27 -8.44 -10.97
N GLY A 106 11.69 -8.18 -12.21
CA GLY A 106 12.11 -6.85 -12.64
C GLY A 106 10.97 -5.82 -12.57
N THR A 107 9.79 -6.18 -13.10
CA THR A 107 8.60 -5.32 -13.08
C THR A 107 8.04 -5.22 -11.66
N HIS A 108 7.99 -6.34 -10.92
CA HIS A 108 7.53 -6.37 -9.53
C HIS A 108 8.34 -5.40 -8.65
N ARG A 109 9.67 -5.46 -8.77
CA ARG A 109 10.56 -4.56 -8.04
C ARG A 109 10.29 -3.09 -8.37
N LEU A 110 10.20 -2.75 -9.66
CA LEU A 110 9.95 -1.39 -10.09
C LEU A 110 8.62 -0.84 -9.53
N VAL A 111 7.51 -1.60 -9.68
CA VAL A 111 6.20 -1.14 -9.20
C VAL A 111 6.15 -1.05 -7.67
N SER A 112 6.87 -1.92 -6.96
CA SER A 112 7.00 -1.88 -5.50
C SER A 112 7.79 -0.66 -5.04
N GLU A 113 8.92 -0.35 -5.68
CA GLU A 113 9.70 0.85 -5.38
C GLU A 113 8.87 2.12 -5.61
N VAL A 114 8.14 2.20 -6.72
CA VAL A 114 7.24 3.33 -7.02
C VAL A 114 6.13 3.45 -5.98
N PHE A 115 5.55 2.32 -5.55
CA PHE A 115 4.52 2.29 -4.51
C PHE A 115 5.05 2.85 -3.18
N PHE A 116 6.19 2.37 -2.69
CA PHE A 116 6.78 2.84 -1.44
C PHE A 116 7.18 4.31 -1.51
N LEU A 117 7.86 4.73 -2.57
CA LEU A 117 8.26 6.13 -2.75
C LEU A 117 7.06 7.07 -2.80
N SER A 118 6.02 6.72 -3.57
CA SER A 118 4.80 7.55 -3.64
C SER A 118 4.03 7.54 -2.31
N GLY A 119 4.01 6.44 -1.58
CA GLY A 119 3.46 6.34 -0.23
C GLY A 119 4.17 7.26 0.76
N TRP A 120 5.51 7.29 0.73
CA TRP A 120 6.31 8.23 1.53
C TRP A 120 6.01 9.69 1.18
N MET A 121 5.88 9.98 -0.12
CA MET A 121 5.50 11.34 -0.56
C MET A 121 4.12 11.73 -0.03
N VAL A 122 3.13 10.85 -0.10
CA VAL A 122 1.79 11.09 0.47
C VAL A 122 1.88 11.38 1.96
N ALA A 123 2.57 10.51 2.72
CA ALA A 123 2.72 10.66 4.16
C ALA A 123 3.43 11.97 4.53
N GLY A 124 4.54 12.29 3.85
CA GLY A 124 5.32 13.50 4.09
C GLY A 124 4.56 14.79 3.75
N ILE A 125 3.96 14.84 2.55
CA ILE A 125 3.21 16.03 2.10
C ILE A 125 1.98 16.26 2.99
N PHE A 126 1.24 15.20 3.33
CA PHE A 126 0.07 15.31 4.19
C PHE A 126 0.44 15.74 5.61
N SER A 127 1.50 15.15 6.19
CA SER A 127 2.00 15.54 7.52
C SER A 127 2.46 16.98 7.54
N TRP A 128 3.21 17.42 6.52
CA TRP A 128 3.64 18.80 6.42
C TRP A 128 2.47 19.76 6.28
N TRP A 129 1.47 19.41 5.47
CA TRP A 129 0.25 20.21 5.34
C TRP A 129 -0.48 20.34 6.70
N LEU A 130 -0.57 19.27 7.50
CA LEU A 130 -1.17 19.32 8.85
C LEU A 130 -0.42 20.25 9.79
N VAL A 131 0.91 20.32 9.69
CA VAL A 131 1.75 21.20 10.52
C VAL A 131 1.52 22.67 10.20
N VAL A 132 1.53 23.00 8.90
CA VAL A 132 1.54 24.42 8.47
C VAL A 132 0.16 25.01 8.26
N THR A 133 -0.92 24.18 8.23
CA THR A 133 -2.27 24.65 7.97
C THR A 133 -3.09 24.69 9.26
N PRO A 134 -3.52 25.88 9.73
CA PRO A 134 -4.43 25.96 10.86
C PRO A 134 -5.82 25.38 10.51
N ARG A 135 -6.46 24.71 11.46
CA ARG A 135 -7.87 24.28 11.35
C ARG A 135 -8.16 23.37 10.14
N THR A 136 -7.35 22.34 9.94
CA THR A 136 -7.52 21.36 8.85
C THR A 136 -8.74 20.45 8.99
N GLY A 137 -9.37 20.40 10.16
CA GLY A 137 -10.41 19.41 10.48
C GLY A 137 -9.87 18.01 10.78
N PHE A 138 -8.55 17.81 10.75
CA PHE A 138 -7.88 16.57 11.14
C PHE A 138 -7.15 16.74 12.48
N PRO A 139 -7.10 15.67 13.31
CA PRO A 139 -6.30 15.68 14.54
C PRO A 139 -4.81 15.85 14.23
N ARG A 140 -4.14 16.76 14.93
CA ARG A 140 -2.70 17.03 14.70
C ARG A 140 -1.80 15.86 15.06
N TRP A 141 -2.23 14.94 15.92
CA TRP A 141 -1.45 13.74 16.24
C TRP A 141 -1.16 12.83 15.03
N LEU A 142 -1.95 12.97 13.93
CA LEU A 142 -1.70 12.24 12.69
C LEU A 142 -0.34 12.58 12.03
N VAL A 143 0.31 13.66 12.45
CA VAL A 143 1.67 13.99 12.04
C VAL A 143 2.67 12.94 12.53
N VAL A 144 2.43 12.35 13.72
CA VAL A 144 3.37 11.40 14.34
C VAL A 144 3.56 10.14 13.49
N PRO A 145 2.50 9.38 13.13
CA PRO A 145 2.69 8.21 12.27
C PRO A 145 3.21 8.59 10.87
N GLY A 146 2.80 9.73 10.32
CA GLY A 146 3.32 10.19 9.03
C GLY A 146 4.82 10.52 9.07
N ALA A 147 5.29 11.16 10.14
CA ALA A 147 6.72 11.41 10.35
C ALA A 147 7.50 10.11 10.56
N ALA A 148 6.94 9.14 11.30
CA ALA A 148 7.57 7.83 11.50
C ALA A 148 7.78 7.08 10.16
N VAL A 149 6.79 7.11 9.26
CA VAL A 149 6.92 6.50 7.93
C VAL A 149 8.02 7.15 7.09
N VAL A 150 8.22 8.46 7.21
CA VAL A 150 9.25 9.19 6.43
C VAL A 150 10.66 9.00 7.03
N ALA A 151 10.76 8.64 8.30
CA ALA A 151 12.03 8.48 9.02
C ALA A 151 12.68 7.09 8.86
N ILE A 152 11.97 6.12 8.25
CA ILE A 152 12.44 4.76 7.96
C ILE A 152 13.05 4.70 6.57
#